data_8b9e8111472489e7ec9a0a2a946312a7
#
_entry.id   8b9e8111472489e7ec9a0a2a946312a7
#
_cell.length_a   1.000
_cell.length_b   1.000
_cell.length_c   1.000
_cell.angle_alpha   90.00
_cell.angle_beta   90.00
_cell.angle_gamma   90.00
#
_symmetry.space_group_name_H-M   'P 1'
#
loop_
_entity.id
_entity.type
_entity.pdbx_description
1 polymer ?
#
loop_
_entity_poly.entity_id
_entity_poly.type
_entity_poly.pdbx_seq_one_letter_code
_entity_poly.pdbx_strand_id
1 'polypeptide(L)'
;MQRPSQLHEDLAELAFLLGDWSGTGEGVWPPGERFDYAEEMTFEFVGDPFLLYAQRSWSIDDGSPIHFERGFLRPAGPGIVELLLAHPIGITEVAVGTVDDA
;
A
#
# COMPACT_ATOMS: atom_id res chain seq x y z
N MET A 1 -16.46 8.06 14.55
CA MET A 1 -16.19 9.01 13.47
C MET A 1 -16.80 8.50 12.19
N GLN A 2 -17.59 9.32 11.53
CA GLN A 2 -18.15 8.95 10.23
C GLN A 2 -17.08 9.09 9.15
N ARG A 3 -17.02 8.11 8.25
CA ARG A 3 -16.18 8.23 7.06
C ARG A 3 -16.74 9.28 6.12
N PRO A 4 -15.89 10.11 5.50
CA PRO A 4 -16.38 11.05 4.48
C PRO A 4 -17.05 10.28 3.34
N SER A 5 -18.16 10.82 2.85
CA SER A 5 -18.91 10.21 1.75
C SER A 5 -18.38 10.58 0.37
N GLN A 6 -17.53 11.59 0.30
CA GLN A 6 -17.03 12.12 -0.97
C GLN A 6 -15.51 12.25 -0.93
N LEU A 7 -14.86 11.71 -1.95
CA LEU A 7 -13.41 11.77 -2.09
C LEU A 7 -12.95 13.21 -2.34
N HIS A 8 -11.84 13.60 -1.70
CA HIS A 8 -11.22 14.89 -1.95
C HIS A 8 -10.81 15.01 -3.43
N GLU A 9 -11.03 16.15 -4.04
CA GLU A 9 -10.78 16.34 -5.47
C GLU A 9 -9.33 16.08 -5.88
N ASP A 10 -8.37 16.39 -5.00
CA ASP A 10 -6.95 16.15 -5.26
C ASP A 10 -6.59 14.66 -5.35
N LEU A 11 -7.48 13.79 -4.89
CA LEU A 11 -7.28 12.34 -4.92
C LEU A 11 -7.99 11.66 -6.09
N ALA A 12 -8.61 12.43 -7.00
CA ALA A 12 -9.41 11.85 -8.08
C ALA A 12 -8.64 10.82 -8.91
N GLU A 13 -7.36 11.07 -9.19
CA GLU A 13 -6.51 10.15 -9.95
C GLU A 13 -6.18 8.86 -9.20
N LEU A 14 -6.37 8.84 -7.88
CA LEU A 14 -6.07 7.70 -7.03
C LEU A 14 -7.32 6.93 -6.61
N ALA A 15 -8.50 7.34 -7.07
CA ALA A 15 -9.76 6.72 -6.68
C ALA A 15 -9.79 5.21 -6.94
N PHE A 16 -9.11 4.75 -7.99
CA PHE A 16 -9.06 3.32 -8.36
C PHE A 16 -8.38 2.44 -7.31
N LEU A 17 -7.57 3.03 -6.42
CA LEU A 17 -6.86 2.29 -5.36
C LEU A 17 -7.71 2.06 -4.12
N LEU A 18 -8.78 2.84 -3.92
CA LEU A 18 -9.57 2.76 -2.70
C LEU A 18 -10.09 1.35 -2.45
N GLY A 19 -9.99 0.91 -1.21
CA GLY A 19 -10.52 -0.38 -0.78
C GLY A 19 -9.46 -1.35 -0.30
N ASP A 20 -9.87 -2.61 -0.25
CA ASP A 20 -9.03 -3.71 0.21
C ASP A 20 -8.60 -4.55 -1.00
N TRP A 21 -7.31 -4.81 -1.07
CA TRP A 21 -6.72 -5.61 -2.13
C TRP A 21 -6.09 -6.85 -1.51
N SER A 22 -6.24 -7.99 -2.16
CA SER A 22 -5.61 -9.23 -1.72
C SER A 22 -5.08 -10.00 -2.92
N GLY A 23 -4.03 -10.76 -2.68
CA GLY A 23 -3.41 -11.55 -3.72
C GLY A 23 -2.47 -12.59 -3.15
N THR A 24 -1.95 -13.42 -4.05
CA THR A 24 -0.95 -14.43 -3.71
C THR A 24 0.23 -14.31 -4.66
N GLY A 25 1.38 -14.77 -4.21
CA GLY A 25 2.58 -14.76 -5.03
C GLY A 25 3.58 -15.82 -4.59
N GLU A 26 4.67 -15.87 -5.32
CA GLU A 26 5.80 -16.76 -5.01
C GLU A 26 7.03 -15.91 -4.77
N GLY A 27 7.79 -16.27 -3.76
CA GLY A 27 9.08 -15.66 -3.48
C GLY A 27 10.18 -16.70 -3.47
N VAL A 28 11.42 -16.23 -3.47
CA VAL A 28 12.61 -17.07 -3.42
C VAL A 28 13.56 -16.51 -2.37
N TRP A 29 13.91 -17.34 -1.38
CA TRP A 29 14.96 -17.03 -0.42
C TRP A 29 16.31 -17.48 -0.96
N PRO A 30 17.38 -16.70 -0.83
CA PRO A 30 18.72 -17.23 -1.10
C PRO A 30 19.05 -18.39 -0.13
N PRO A 31 19.57 -19.53 -0.62
CA PRO A 31 20.10 -19.80 -1.97
C PRO A 31 19.12 -20.39 -2.99
N GLY A 32 17.80 -20.23 -2.82
CA GLY A 32 16.88 -20.66 -3.87
C GLY A 32 15.65 -21.42 -3.38
N GLU A 33 15.36 -21.36 -2.09
CA GLU A 33 14.12 -21.94 -1.57
C GLU A 33 12.91 -21.13 -2.00
N ARG A 34 11.91 -21.80 -2.56
CA ARG A 34 10.64 -21.18 -2.93
C ARG A 34 9.67 -21.18 -1.76
N PHE A 35 8.90 -20.13 -1.69
CA PHE A 35 7.79 -20.05 -0.73
C PHE A 35 6.59 -19.36 -1.38
N ASP A 36 5.40 -19.76 -0.95
CA ASP A 36 4.16 -19.13 -1.38
C ASP A 36 3.70 -18.16 -0.30
N TYR A 37 3.28 -16.98 -0.71
CA TYR A 37 2.79 -15.96 0.21
C TYR A 37 1.45 -15.39 -0.21
N ALA A 38 0.73 -14.88 0.76
CA ALA A 38 -0.47 -14.08 0.56
C ALA A 38 -0.19 -12.66 1.04
N GLU A 39 -0.87 -11.70 0.46
CA GLU A 39 -0.75 -10.31 0.87
C GLU A 39 -2.10 -9.61 0.86
N GLU A 40 -2.23 -8.61 1.72
CA GLU A 40 -3.35 -7.69 1.75
C GLU A 40 -2.82 -6.27 1.73
N MET A 41 -3.48 -5.41 0.98
CA MET A 41 -3.23 -3.97 0.96
C MET A 41 -4.54 -3.25 1.19
N THR A 42 -4.49 -2.15 1.92
CA THR A 42 -5.64 -1.28 2.10
C THR A 42 -5.28 0.16 1.78
N PHE A 43 -6.20 0.85 1.13
CA PHE A 43 -6.12 2.28 0.87
C PHE A 43 -7.43 2.91 1.35
N GLU A 44 -7.32 3.81 2.30
CA GLU A 44 -8.49 4.40 2.97
C GLU A 44 -8.44 5.92 2.90
N PHE A 45 -9.57 6.52 2.49
CA PHE A 45 -9.75 7.97 2.53
C PHE A 45 -10.34 8.39 3.88
N VAL A 46 -9.74 9.40 4.50
CA VAL A 46 -10.13 9.87 5.83
C VAL A 46 -10.52 11.35 5.86
N GLY A 47 -10.67 11.99 4.70
CA GLY A 47 -11.16 13.37 4.60
C GLY A 47 -10.14 14.40 4.16
N ASP A 48 -8.86 14.08 4.24
CA ASP A 48 -7.75 14.94 3.82
C ASP A 48 -7.14 14.45 2.50
N PRO A 49 -6.33 15.27 1.80
CA PRO A 49 -5.81 14.89 0.49
C PRO A 49 -4.66 13.88 0.56
N PHE A 50 -4.88 12.78 1.24
CA PHE A 50 -3.99 11.62 1.26
C PHE A 50 -4.81 10.37 1.52
N LEU A 51 -4.26 9.21 1.18
CA LEU A 51 -4.84 7.91 1.53
C LEU A 51 -3.99 7.25 2.60
N LEU A 52 -4.64 6.67 3.60
CA LEU A 52 -3.98 5.78 4.53
C LEU A 52 -3.65 4.49 3.79
N TYR A 53 -2.43 4.01 3.96
CA TYR A 53 -1.94 2.81 3.30
C TYR A 53 -1.46 1.80 4.33
N ALA A 54 -1.82 0.52 4.12
CA ALA A 54 -1.28 -0.57 4.91
C ALA A 54 -1.08 -1.79 4.02
N GLN A 55 -0.01 -2.53 4.27
CA GLN A 55 0.29 -3.77 3.57
C GLN A 55 0.78 -4.79 4.58
N ARG A 56 0.35 -6.03 4.43
CA ARG A 56 0.89 -7.16 5.17
C ARG A 56 0.95 -8.39 4.29
N SER A 57 1.96 -9.21 4.53
CA SER A 57 2.10 -10.49 3.84
C SER A 57 2.50 -11.58 4.83
N TRP A 58 2.17 -12.82 4.49
CA TRP A 58 2.45 -13.97 5.32
C TRP A 58 2.66 -15.21 4.45
N SER A 59 3.34 -16.19 5.03
CA SER A 59 3.53 -17.50 4.38
C SER A 59 2.22 -18.27 4.34
N ILE A 60 1.86 -18.80 3.18
CA ILE A 60 0.67 -19.63 3.05
C ILE A 60 0.85 -20.96 3.80
N ASP A 61 2.06 -21.53 3.80
CA ASP A 61 2.31 -22.84 4.37
C ASP A 61 2.10 -22.91 5.88
N ASP A 62 2.55 -21.88 6.61
CA ASP A 62 2.50 -21.91 8.08
C ASP A 62 1.89 -20.65 8.72
N GLY A 63 1.47 -19.70 7.90
CA GLY A 63 0.86 -18.46 8.41
C GLY A 63 1.84 -17.49 9.04
N SER A 64 3.15 -17.74 8.97
CA SER A 64 4.13 -16.85 9.59
C SER A 64 4.20 -15.50 8.86
N PRO A 65 4.36 -14.39 9.60
CA PRO A 65 4.43 -13.07 8.99
C PRO A 65 5.72 -12.90 8.18
N ILE A 66 5.61 -12.23 7.03
CA ILE A 66 6.75 -11.94 6.16
C ILE A 66 7.07 -10.46 6.20
N HIS A 67 6.09 -9.59 5.89
CA HIS A 67 6.33 -8.17 5.78
C HIS A 67 5.10 -7.37 6.22
N PHE A 68 5.38 -6.23 6.85
CA PHE A 68 4.37 -5.24 7.21
C PHE A 68 4.89 -3.87 6.85
N GLU A 69 4.02 -3.03 6.32
CA GLU A 69 4.32 -1.61 6.17
C GLU A 69 3.06 -0.78 6.28
N ARG A 70 3.21 0.45 6.74
CA ARG A 70 2.12 1.41 6.85
C ARG A 70 2.61 2.78 6.44
N GLY A 71 1.68 3.60 5.97
CA GLY A 71 2.03 4.95 5.61
C GLY A 71 0.91 5.71 4.95
N PHE A 72 1.32 6.67 4.14
CA PHE A 72 0.42 7.59 3.46
C PHE A 72 0.78 7.67 2.00
N LEU A 73 -0.23 7.62 1.15
CA LEU A 73 -0.09 7.90 -0.28
C LEU A 73 -0.70 9.26 -0.55
N ARG A 74 0.09 10.20 -1.05
CA ARG A 74 -0.38 11.56 -1.27
C ARG A 74 0.01 12.10 -2.64
N PRO A 75 -0.84 12.96 -3.24
CA PRO A 75 -0.46 13.66 -4.46
C PRO A 75 0.66 14.67 -4.15
N ALA A 76 1.62 14.77 -5.08
CA ALA A 76 2.77 15.66 -4.96
C ALA A 76 2.95 16.55 -6.21
N GLY A 77 1.87 16.71 -6.98
CA GLY A 77 1.81 17.46 -8.22
C GLY A 77 0.99 16.70 -9.24
N PRO A 78 0.68 17.29 -10.40
CA PRO A 78 -0.10 16.59 -11.42
C PRO A 78 0.60 15.31 -11.87
N GLY A 79 -0.07 14.17 -11.70
CA GLY A 79 0.44 12.85 -12.06
C GLY A 79 1.59 12.35 -11.19
N ILE A 80 1.92 13.03 -10.09
CA ILE A 80 3.03 12.66 -9.20
C ILE A 80 2.46 12.30 -7.84
N VAL A 81 2.90 11.19 -7.27
CA VAL A 81 2.52 10.73 -5.94
C VAL A 81 3.75 10.43 -5.09
N GLU A 82 3.59 10.58 -3.80
CA GLU A 82 4.58 10.18 -2.80
C GLU A 82 3.97 9.13 -1.89
N LEU A 83 4.74 8.09 -1.62
CA LEU A 83 4.39 7.07 -0.63
C LEU A 83 5.36 7.19 0.54
N LEU A 84 4.82 7.57 1.69
CA LEU A 84 5.59 7.68 2.93
C LEU A 84 5.36 6.42 3.73
N LEU A 85 6.42 5.67 4.01
CA LEU A 85 6.33 4.34 4.59
C LEU A 85 7.08 4.23 5.91
N ALA A 86 6.52 3.44 6.81
CA ALA A 86 7.18 2.99 8.03
C ALA A 86 7.18 1.46 8.05
N HIS A 87 8.33 0.89 8.35
CA HIS A 87 8.54 -0.55 8.45
C HIS A 87 8.82 -0.96 9.90
N PRO A 88 8.38 -2.16 10.34
CA PRO A 88 8.55 -2.58 11.74
C PRO A 88 10.00 -2.68 12.21
N ILE A 89 10.93 -2.79 11.27
CA ILE A 89 12.36 -2.91 11.57
C ILE A 89 13.04 -1.56 11.85
N GLY A 90 12.26 -0.47 11.95
CA GLY A 90 12.78 0.85 12.30
C GLY A 90 13.22 1.69 11.11
N ILE A 91 12.83 1.31 9.90
CA ILE A 91 13.15 2.05 8.69
C ILE A 91 11.93 2.85 8.25
N THR A 92 12.15 4.10 7.86
CA THR A 92 11.17 4.93 7.17
C THR A 92 11.70 5.29 5.79
N GLU A 93 10.81 5.42 4.83
CA GLU A 93 11.20 5.79 3.47
C GLU A 93 10.15 6.65 2.79
N VAL A 94 10.59 7.40 1.80
CA VAL A 94 9.71 8.14 0.90
C VAL A 94 10.00 7.67 -0.52
N ALA A 95 8.96 7.17 -1.18
CA ALA A 95 9.05 6.76 -2.58
C ALA A 95 8.23 7.73 -3.43
N VAL A 96 8.73 8.09 -4.60
CA VAL A 96 8.04 8.97 -5.54
C VAL A 96 7.68 8.17 -6.78
N GLY A 97 6.43 8.31 -7.23
CA GLY A 97 5.94 7.61 -8.40
C GLY A 97 5.10 8.50 -9.29
N THR A 98 4.70 7.95 -10.41
CA THR A 98 3.83 8.63 -11.36
C THR A 98 2.55 7.84 -11.56
N VAL A 99 1.46 8.57 -11.83
CA VAL A 99 0.17 7.98 -12.19
C VAL A 99 -0.23 8.58 -13.53
N ASP A 100 -0.58 7.73 -14.47
CA ASP A 100 -1.06 8.17 -15.77
C ASP A 100 -2.34 7.44 -16.15
N ASP A 101 -3.00 7.89 -17.23
CA ASP A 101 -4.30 7.38 -17.67
C ASP A 101 -4.21 6.15 -18.57
N ALA A 102 -3.06 5.55 -18.71
CA ALA A 102 -2.85 4.42 -19.62
C ALA A 102 -3.44 3.10 -19.11
#